data_0c03aa8b2a73b471d8a06b5e4b33522c
#
_entry.id   0c03aa8b2a73b471d8a06b5e4b33522c
#
_cell.length_a   1.000
_cell.length_b   1.000
_cell.length_c   1.000
_cell.angle_alpha   90.00
_cell.angle_beta   90.00
_cell.angle_gamma   90.00
#
_symmetry.space_group_name_H-M   'P 1'
#
loop_
_entity.id
_entity.type
_entity.pdbx_description
1 polymer ?
#
loop_
_entity_poly.entity_id
_entity_poly.type
_entity_poly.pdbx_seq_one_letter_code
_entity_poly.pdbx_strand_id
1 'polypeptide(L)'
;MTDDVGPDAPGAPPPGSGDEGIAEAVRGRSGPVGRPLFVGVAGGTGSGKTTAVERIMAGLAPHPVTLIHHDAYYRDYGHLTLPERAEINFDHPDSLETELLVEHLDRLAAGDVVELPLYDFTTHTRRDRTQPAVPTRVIIVDGILVLADRHVRERLDIKIFVDTDSDVRFIRRLTRDLEQRGRTLDSVIRQYERTVRPMHLKFVEPSKRYADVIVPIGGTNEVAIDMLVTKLREVVEAG
;
A
#
# COMPACT_ATOMS: atom_id res chain seq x y z
N MET A 1 -18.12 -55.90 14.61
CA MET A 1 -17.03 -55.55 13.72
C MET A 1 -17.51 -54.30 12.94
N THR A 2 -17.27 -53.18 13.47
CA THR A 2 -17.54 -51.89 12.81
C THR A 2 -16.30 -51.02 13.09
N ASP A 3 -15.50 -50.87 12.00
CA ASP A 3 -14.29 -50.05 12.04
C ASP A 3 -14.71 -48.57 11.98
N ASP A 4 -14.44 -47.88 13.05
CA ASP A 4 -14.56 -46.44 13.22
C ASP A 4 -13.26 -45.80 12.70
N VAL A 5 -13.30 -45.19 11.51
CA VAL A 5 -12.21 -44.39 10.97
C VAL A 5 -12.48 -42.93 11.32
N GLY A 6 -11.82 -42.45 12.36
CA GLY A 6 -11.83 -41.02 12.74
C GLY A 6 -11.13 -40.14 11.67
N PRO A 7 -11.52 -38.86 11.52
CA PRO A 7 -10.97 -37.96 10.52
C PRO A 7 -9.52 -37.56 10.86
N ASP A 8 -8.65 -37.70 9.88
CA ASP A 8 -7.27 -37.20 9.90
C ASP A 8 -7.23 -35.68 10.16
N ALA A 9 -6.54 -35.29 11.20
CA ALA A 9 -6.21 -33.89 11.45
C ALA A 9 -5.16 -33.42 10.40
N PRO A 10 -5.32 -32.22 9.82
CA PRO A 10 -4.31 -31.69 8.89
C PRO A 10 -2.99 -31.45 9.65
N GLY A 11 -1.93 -32.06 9.13
CA GLY A 11 -0.58 -31.96 9.67
C GLY A 11 -0.11 -30.51 9.75
N ALA A 12 0.54 -30.15 10.85
CA ALA A 12 1.19 -28.86 11.03
C ALA A 12 2.23 -28.63 9.92
N PRO A 13 2.34 -27.41 9.36
CA PRO A 13 3.37 -27.10 8.37
C PRO A 13 4.76 -27.23 9.00
N PRO A 14 5.79 -27.59 8.21
CA PRO A 14 7.14 -27.73 8.72
C PRO A 14 7.70 -26.39 9.24
N PRO A 15 8.43 -26.37 10.34
CA PRO A 15 9.10 -25.16 10.81
C PRO A 15 10.26 -24.82 9.88
N GLY A 16 10.30 -23.62 9.30
CA GLY A 16 11.51 -23.12 8.66
C GLY A 16 11.38 -22.30 7.35
N SER A 17 10.18 -21.98 6.83
CA SER A 17 10.12 -21.31 5.51
C SER A 17 9.87 -19.79 5.53
N GLY A 18 9.63 -19.18 6.69
CA GLY A 18 9.27 -17.75 6.77
C GLY A 18 10.47 -16.80 6.72
N ASP A 19 11.54 -17.15 7.35
CA ASP A 19 12.70 -16.26 7.55
C ASP A 19 13.63 -16.22 6.32
N GLU A 20 13.81 -17.36 5.67
CA GLU A 20 14.64 -17.43 4.44
C GLU A 20 13.99 -16.70 3.26
N GLY A 21 12.67 -16.73 3.13
CA GLY A 21 11.94 -16.06 2.04
C GLY A 21 12.04 -14.55 2.08
N ILE A 22 11.92 -13.95 3.28
CA ILE A 22 12.07 -12.50 3.46
C ILE A 22 13.54 -12.09 3.28
N ALA A 23 14.47 -12.88 3.82
CA ALA A 23 15.90 -12.63 3.69
C ALA A 23 16.35 -12.72 2.21
N GLU A 24 15.78 -13.60 1.40
CA GLU A 24 16.12 -13.75 -0.01
C GLU A 24 15.46 -12.65 -0.87
N ALA A 25 14.23 -12.26 -0.58
CA ALA A 25 13.53 -11.18 -1.28
C ALA A 25 14.24 -9.82 -1.15
N VAL A 26 15.00 -9.61 -0.08
CA VAL A 26 15.74 -8.36 0.19
C VAL A 26 17.24 -8.49 -0.07
N ARG A 27 17.81 -9.71 -0.06
CA ARG A 27 19.21 -9.94 -0.42
C ARG A 27 19.49 -9.58 -1.88
N GLY A 28 20.37 -8.62 -2.13
CA GLY A 28 20.80 -8.22 -3.46
C GLY A 28 20.00 -7.10 -4.10
N ARG A 29 19.00 -6.55 -3.39
CA ARG A 29 18.22 -5.39 -3.83
C ARG A 29 18.63 -4.06 -3.19
N SER A 30 19.84 -3.96 -2.66
CA SER A 30 20.45 -2.67 -2.39
C SER A 30 20.60 -1.97 -3.74
N GLY A 31 19.92 -0.84 -3.90
CA GLY A 31 20.13 0.02 -5.06
C GLY A 31 21.61 0.36 -5.20
N PRO A 32 22.06 0.88 -6.34
CA PRO A 32 23.44 1.37 -6.51
C PRO A 32 23.78 2.30 -5.35
N VAL A 33 25.00 2.26 -4.86
CA VAL A 33 25.47 3.09 -3.74
C VAL A 33 25.04 4.53 -3.98
N GLY A 34 24.18 5.07 -3.12
CA GLY A 34 23.64 6.42 -3.24
C GLY A 34 22.20 6.55 -3.77
N ARG A 35 21.59 5.50 -4.35
CA ARG A 35 20.19 5.53 -4.78
C ARG A 35 19.24 5.20 -3.60
N PRO A 36 18.10 5.91 -3.47
CA PRO A 36 17.05 5.52 -2.52
C PRO A 36 16.55 4.09 -2.72
N LEU A 37 16.18 3.42 -1.62
CA LEU A 37 15.44 2.18 -1.64
C LEU A 37 13.94 2.48 -1.74
N PHE A 38 13.29 2.01 -2.78
CA PHE A 38 11.85 2.20 -2.99
C PHE A 38 11.04 1.01 -2.47
N VAL A 39 10.14 1.27 -1.52
CA VAL A 39 9.29 0.26 -0.89
C VAL A 39 7.84 0.54 -1.26
N GLY A 40 7.19 -0.36 -1.98
CA GLY A 40 5.77 -0.28 -2.29
C GLY A 40 4.94 -1.02 -1.24
N VAL A 41 3.92 -0.36 -0.69
CA VAL A 41 2.98 -0.96 0.26
C VAL A 41 1.57 -0.93 -0.33
N ALA A 42 1.09 -2.09 -0.75
CA ALA A 42 -0.24 -2.29 -1.32
C ALA A 42 -1.16 -3.10 -0.39
N GLY A 43 -2.42 -3.19 -0.78
CA GLY A 43 -3.44 -3.95 -0.04
C GLY A 43 -4.80 -3.26 -0.12
N GLY A 44 -5.88 -3.98 0.15
CA GLY A 44 -7.24 -3.44 0.05
C GLY A 44 -7.52 -2.28 0.99
N THR A 45 -8.54 -1.48 0.67
CA THR A 45 -9.02 -0.47 1.63
C THR A 45 -9.42 -1.15 2.94
N GLY A 46 -9.04 -0.57 4.08
CA GLY A 46 -9.29 -1.16 5.41
C GLY A 46 -8.35 -2.32 5.79
N SER A 47 -7.33 -2.67 4.97
CA SER A 47 -6.40 -3.75 5.30
C SER A 47 -5.40 -3.40 6.41
N GLY A 48 -5.24 -2.12 6.78
CA GLY A 48 -4.28 -1.65 7.78
C GLY A 48 -2.93 -1.23 7.20
N LYS A 49 -2.88 -0.88 5.89
CA LYS A 49 -1.66 -0.34 5.24
C LYS A 49 -1.08 0.85 5.98
N THR A 50 -1.91 1.85 6.28
CA THR A 50 -1.47 3.06 6.98
C THR A 50 -0.80 2.73 8.30
N THR A 51 -1.41 1.85 9.11
CA THR A 51 -0.83 1.38 10.37
C THR A 51 0.51 0.65 10.14
N ALA A 52 0.61 -0.19 9.09
CA ALA A 52 1.84 -0.86 8.75
C ALA A 52 2.95 0.14 8.36
N VAL A 53 2.64 1.10 7.51
CA VAL A 53 3.57 2.16 7.08
C VAL A 53 4.03 3.00 8.27
N GLU A 54 3.12 3.45 9.12
CA GLU A 54 3.43 4.23 10.33
C GLU A 54 4.38 3.48 11.26
N ARG A 55 4.13 2.17 11.49
CA ARG A 55 5.00 1.33 12.31
C ARG A 55 6.37 1.09 11.69
N ILE A 56 6.43 0.87 10.38
CA ILE A 56 7.70 0.74 9.66
C ILE A 56 8.50 2.05 9.79
N MET A 57 7.88 3.21 9.54
CA MET A 57 8.54 4.49 9.67
C MET A 57 9.03 4.75 11.10
N ALA A 58 8.20 4.47 12.10
CA ALA A 58 8.59 4.59 13.51
C ALA A 58 9.77 3.67 13.87
N GLY A 59 9.76 2.45 13.33
CA GLY A 59 10.85 1.50 13.54
C GLY A 59 12.15 1.88 12.84
N LEU A 60 12.10 2.69 11.78
CA LEU A 60 13.29 3.19 11.09
C LEU A 60 13.89 4.46 11.73
N ALA A 61 13.21 5.08 12.70
CA ALA A 61 13.76 6.25 13.38
C ALA A 61 15.13 5.94 14.01
N PRO A 62 16.11 6.89 14.00
CA PRO A 62 15.98 8.29 13.57
C PRO A 62 16.20 8.54 12.05
N HIS A 63 16.31 7.51 11.23
CA HIS A 63 16.54 7.66 9.79
C HIS A 63 15.32 8.28 9.11
N PRO A 64 15.49 9.36 8.31
CA PRO A 64 14.38 9.97 7.59
C PRO A 64 13.84 9.04 6.50
N VAL A 65 12.52 9.00 6.37
CA VAL A 65 11.78 8.26 5.35
C VAL A 65 10.89 9.20 4.57
N THR A 66 10.95 9.17 3.25
CA THR A 66 10.00 9.92 2.41
C THR A 66 8.78 9.03 2.14
N LEU A 67 7.61 9.53 2.51
CA LEU A 67 6.34 8.84 2.26
C LEU A 67 5.60 9.50 1.11
N ILE A 68 5.20 8.68 0.14
CA ILE A 68 4.39 9.08 -1.02
C ILE A 68 3.07 8.34 -0.97
N HIS A 69 1.97 9.08 -0.86
CA HIS A 69 0.63 8.52 -0.96
C HIS A 69 0.18 8.47 -2.42
N HIS A 70 -0.05 7.29 -2.96
CA HIS A 70 -0.55 7.12 -4.32
C HIS A 70 -1.90 7.82 -4.53
N ASP A 71 -2.73 7.87 -3.47
CA ASP A 71 -4.02 8.55 -3.49
C ASP A 71 -3.91 10.07 -3.69
N ALA A 72 -2.73 10.68 -3.48
CA ALA A 72 -2.50 12.09 -3.83
C ALA A 72 -2.44 12.34 -5.34
N TYR A 73 -2.23 11.30 -6.14
CA TYR A 73 -2.11 11.36 -7.59
C TYR A 73 -3.43 11.14 -8.33
N TYR A 74 -4.59 11.18 -7.65
CA TYR A 74 -5.85 11.23 -8.38
C TYR A 74 -5.86 12.39 -9.38
N ARG A 75 -6.38 12.14 -10.57
CA ARG A 75 -6.55 13.16 -11.61
C ARG A 75 -7.39 14.30 -11.06
N ASP A 76 -7.07 15.52 -11.51
CA ASP A 76 -7.87 16.68 -11.13
C ASP A 76 -9.18 16.73 -11.94
N TYR A 77 -10.28 16.65 -11.23
CA TYR A 77 -11.62 16.76 -11.76
C TYR A 77 -12.27 18.11 -11.40
N GLY A 78 -11.47 19.15 -11.14
CA GLY A 78 -11.95 20.48 -10.77
C GLY A 78 -12.93 21.11 -11.74
N HIS A 79 -12.89 20.70 -13.03
CA HIS A 79 -13.82 21.12 -14.07
C HIS A 79 -15.24 20.52 -13.95
N LEU A 80 -15.43 19.48 -13.15
CA LEU A 80 -16.73 18.86 -12.89
C LEU A 80 -17.38 19.45 -11.63
N THR A 81 -18.70 19.34 -11.52
CA THR A 81 -19.44 19.68 -10.29
C THR A 81 -19.18 18.63 -9.20
N LEU A 82 -19.41 19.00 -7.94
CA LEU A 82 -19.20 18.07 -6.82
C LEU A 82 -20.04 16.77 -6.92
N PRO A 83 -21.32 16.81 -7.34
CA PRO A 83 -22.09 15.57 -7.57
C PRO A 83 -21.50 14.69 -8.67
N GLU A 84 -21.02 15.29 -9.79
CA GLU A 84 -20.36 14.52 -10.87
C GLU A 84 -19.07 13.87 -10.41
N ARG A 85 -18.25 14.56 -9.60
CA ARG A 85 -17.04 13.99 -9.00
C ARG A 85 -17.36 12.82 -8.07
N ALA A 86 -18.46 12.88 -7.32
CA ALA A 86 -18.89 11.81 -6.43
C ALA A 86 -19.25 10.51 -7.17
N GLU A 87 -19.57 10.59 -8.48
CA GLU A 87 -19.83 9.42 -9.32
C GLU A 87 -18.58 8.77 -9.91
N ILE A 88 -17.41 9.43 -9.81
CA ILE A 88 -16.15 8.91 -10.33
C ILE A 88 -15.74 7.65 -9.54
N ASN A 89 -15.26 6.65 -10.27
CA ASN A 89 -14.74 5.43 -9.67
C ASN A 89 -13.26 5.63 -9.30
N PHE A 90 -13.01 6.15 -8.10
CA PHE A 90 -11.65 6.37 -7.57
C PHE A 90 -10.89 5.07 -7.26
N ASP A 91 -11.54 3.91 -7.28
CA ASP A 91 -10.89 2.62 -7.12
C ASP A 91 -10.39 2.03 -8.47
N HIS A 92 -10.68 2.68 -9.61
CA HIS A 92 -10.20 2.28 -10.93
C HIS A 92 -8.82 2.91 -11.21
N PRO A 93 -7.85 2.18 -11.83
CA PRO A 93 -6.53 2.74 -12.17
C PRO A 93 -6.57 4.03 -12.99
N ASP A 94 -7.52 4.18 -13.91
CA ASP A 94 -7.65 5.38 -14.76
C ASP A 94 -7.96 6.67 -13.99
N SER A 95 -8.38 6.55 -12.72
CA SER A 95 -8.61 7.71 -11.85
C SER A 95 -7.30 8.35 -11.38
N LEU A 96 -6.17 7.65 -11.53
CA LEU A 96 -4.86 8.08 -11.10
C LEU A 96 -4.02 8.61 -12.26
N GLU A 97 -3.21 9.60 -12.01
CA GLU A 97 -2.16 10.09 -12.92
C GLU A 97 -0.86 9.35 -12.61
N THR A 98 -0.84 8.06 -12.99
CA THR A 98 0.27 7.15 -12.73
C THR A 98 1.55 7.62 -13.41
N GLU A 99 1.43 8.27 -14.56
CA GLU A 99 2.54 8.84 -15.32
C GLU A 99 3.32 9.86 -14.48
N LEU A 100 2.62 10.74 -13.77
CA LEU A 100 3.23 11.73 -12.87
C LEU A 100 3.91 11.06 -11.67
N LEU A 101 3.31 10.01 -11.09
CA LEU A 101 3.96 9.26 -10.02
C LEU A 101 5.26 8.63 -10.53
N VAL A 102 5.23 8.01 -11.70
CA VAL A 102 6.40 7.37 -12.32
C VAL A 102 7.50 8.39 -12.56
N GLU A 103 7.19 9.57 -13.10
CA GLU A 103 8.14 10.68 -13.27
C GLU A 103 8.77 11.08 -11.92
N HIS A 104 7.96 11.25 -10.88
CA HIS A 104 8.46 11.61 -9.55
C HIS A 104 9.38 10.54 -8.96
N LEU A 105 9.07 9.25 -9.13
CA LEU A 105 9.93 8.16 -8.67
C LEU A 105 11.28 8.16 -9.41
N ASP A 106 11.28 8.40 -10.73
CA ASP A 106 12.51 8.47 -11.53
C ASP A 106 13.38 9.67 -11.11
N ARG A 107 12.79 10.83 -10.87
CA ARG A 107 13.50 12.01 -10.39
C ARG A 107 14.06 11.84 -8.98
N LEU A 108 13.28 11.27 -8.06
CA LEU A 108 13.77 10.93 -6.71
C LEU A 108 14.91 9.92 -6.77
N ALA A 109 14.85 8.95 -7.69
CA ALA A 109 15.94 7.99 -7.90
C ALA A 109 17.22 8.65 -8.42
N ALA A 110 17.09 9.76 -9.16
CA ALA A 110 18.21 10.58 -9.63
C ALA A 110 18.77 11.53 -8.55
N GLY A 111 18.10 11.65 -7.40
CA GLY A 111 18.48 12.54 -6.30
C GLY A 111 17.81 13.91 -6.33
N ASP A 112 16.82 14.11 -7.21
CA ASP A 112 16.10 15.39 -7.34
C ASP A 112 14.98 15.51 -6.29
N VAL A 113 14.74 16.72 -5.83
CA VAL A 113 13.53 17.08 -5.08
C VAL A 113 12.36 17.15 -6.05
N VAL A 114 11.19 16.62 -5.66
CA VAL A 114 9.95 16.69 -6.42
C VAL A 114 8.83 17.34 -5.62
N GLU A 115 7.86 17.90 -6.32
CA GLU A 115 6.70 18.55 -5.74
C GLU A 115 5.49 17.60 -5.78
N LEU A 116 5.21 16.93 -4.66
CA LEU A 116 4.10 15.99 -4.55
C LEU A 116 2.76 16.74 -4.62
N PRO A 117 1.79 16.26 -5.42
CA PRO A 117 0.45 16.81 -5.40
C PRO A 117 -0.20 16.60 -4.03
N LEU A 118 -1.10 17.51 -3.67
CA LEU A 118 -1.97 17.37 -2.50
C LEU A 118 -3.40 17.22 -2.98
N TYR A 119 -4.10 16.22 -2.44
CA TYR A 119 -5.47 15.92 -2.82
C TYR A 119 -6.45 16.19 -1.68
N ASP A 120 -7.56 16.83 -1.99
CA ASP A 120 -8.64 17.08 -1.05
C ASP A 120 -9.77 16.06 -1.25
N PHE A 121 -9.85 15.12 -0.32
CA PHE A 121 -10.87 14.06 -0.36
C PHE A 121 -12.31 14.53 -0.08
N THR A 122 -12.46 15.76 0.44
CA THR A 122 -13.78 16.35 0.69
C THR A 122 -14.38 16.92 -0.59
N THR A 123 -13.54 17.59 -1.38
CA THR A 123 -13.94 18.23 -2.63
C THR A 123 -13.67 17.39 -3.87
N HIS A 124 -12.93 16.28 -3.71
CA HIS A 124 -12.46 15.43 -4.80
C HIS A 124 -11.68 16.20 -5.88
N THR A 125 -10.75 17.07 -5.44
CA THR A 125 -9.88 17.88 -6.31
C THR A 125 -8.44 17.90 -5.82
N ARG A 126 -7.51 18.18 -6.72
CA ARG A 126 -6.15 18.58 -6.33
C ARG A 126 -6.16 19.98 -5.73
N ARG A 127 -5.26 20.21 -4.80
CA ARG A 127 -5.01 21.55 -4.25
C ARG A 127 -4.02 22.29 -5.15
N ASP A 128 -4.11 23.61 -5.20
CA ASP A 128 -3.18 24.46 -5.96
C ASP A 128 -1.73 24.43 -5.43
N ARG A 129 -1.57 24.02 -4.15
CA ARG A 129 -0.27 23.87 -3.52
C ARG A 129 0.23 22.44 -3.58
N THR A 130 1.55 22.29 -3.63
CA THR A 130 2.27 21.03 -3.57
C THR A 130 3.03 20.88 -2.25
N GLN A 131 3.65 19.74 -2.04
CA GLN A 131 4.54 19.47 -0.92
C GLN A 131 5.88 18.95 -1.45
N PRO A 132 7.02 19.59 -1.08
CA PRO A 132 8.32 19.10 -1.51
C PRO A 132 8.63 17.74 -0.87
N ALA A 133 9.12 16.82 -1.67
CA ALA A 133 9.65 15.53 -1.24
C ALA A 133 11.13 15.45 -1.60
N VAL A 134 11.95 15.25 -0.56
CA VAL A 134 13.40 15.11 -0.68
C VAL A 134 13.73 13.63 -0.78
N PRO A 135 14.66 13.20 -1.65
CA PRO A 135 15.10 11.81 -1.69
C PRO A 135 15.83 11.46 -0.39
N THR A 136 15.23 10.57 0.39
CA THR A 136 15.83 9.97 1.58
C THR A 136 16.32 8.55 1.25
N ARG A 137 17.04 7.89 2.19
CA ARG A 137 17.53 6.52 1.97
C ARG A 137 16.43 5.50 1.71
N VAL A 138 15.25 5.70 2.30
CA VAL A 138 14.06 4.88 2.07
C VAL A 138 12.92 5.78 1.62
N ILE A 139 12.28 5.40 0.53
CA ILE A 139 11.08 6.04 0.00
C ILE A 139 9.96 5.00 0.02
N ILE A 140 8.89 5.27 0.74
CA ILE A 140 7.71 4.39 0.81
C ILE A 140 6.62 4.95 -0.09
N VAL A 141 6.07 4.11 -0.97
CA VAL A 141 4.89 4.41 -1.79
C VAL A 141 3.72 3.59 -1.27
N ASP A 142 2.71 4.25 -0.69
CA ASP A 142 1.51 3.62 -0.11
C ASP A 142 0.29 3.84 -1.00
N GLY A 143 -0.45 2.78 -1.31
CA GLY A 143 -1.72 2.89 -2.02
C GLY A 143 -2.31 1.55 -2.44
N ILE A 144 -3.63 1.54 -2.67
CA ILE A 144 -4.35 0.30 -3.02
C ILE A 144 -3.93 -0.28 -4.37
N LEU A 145 -3.49 0.56 -5.31
CA LEU A 145 -3.15 0.21 -6.69
C LEU A 145 -1.64 0.23 -6.98
N VAL A 146 -0.78 0.47 -5.98
CA VAL A 146 0.68 0.58 -6.15
C VAL A 146 1.27 -0.65 -6.86
N LEU A 147 0.79 -1.85 -6.54
CA LEU A 147 1.26 -3.08 -7.20
C LEU A 147 0.40 -3.47 -8.42
N ALA A 148 -0.67 -2.76 -8.73
CA ALA A 148 -1.50 -3.05 -9.90
C ALA A 148 -0.86 -2.55 -11.19
N ASP A 149 -0.17 -1.40 -11.16
CA ASP A 149 0.50 -0.83 -12.32
C ASP A 149 1.91 -1.40 -12.50
N ARG A 150 2.26 -1.76 -13.75
CA ARG A 150 3.56 -2.33 -14.09
C ARG A 150 4.68 -1.30 -13.97
N HIS A 151 4.48 -0.09 -14.44
CA HIS A 151 5.53 0.94 -14.48
C HIS A 151 5.91 1.38 -13.06
N VAL A 152 4.93 1.44 -12.14
CA VAL A 152 5.21 1.67 -10.72
C VAL A 152 5.97 0.49 -10.13
N ARG A 153 5.52 -0.76 -10.36
CA ARG A 153 6.20 -1.96 -9.82
C ARG A 153 7.66 -2.09 -10.23
N GLU A 154 8.00 -1.71 -11.47
CA GLU A 154 9.37 -1.79 -11.99
C GLU A 154 10.34 -0.84 -11.28
N ARG A 155 9.83 0.17 -10.56
CA ARG A 155 10.60 1.13 -9.78
C ARG A 155 10.72 0.78 -8.30
N LEU A 156 9.96 -0.21 -7.86
CA LEU A 156 9.95 -0.65 -6.46
C LEU A 156 10.99 -1.76 -6.25
N ASP A 157 11.85 -1.57 -5.28
CA ASP A 157 12.86 -2.55 -4.87
C ASP A 157 12.23 -3.62 -3.96
N ILE A 158 11.33 -3.22 -3.07
CA ILE A 158 10.59 -4.13 -2.18
C ILE A 158 9.10 -3.88 -2.33
N LYS A 159 8.34 -4.95 -2.49
CA LYS A 159 6.89 -4.94 -2.69
C LYS A 159 6.19 -5.67 -1.57
N ILE A 160 5.42 -4.94 -0.78
CA ILE A 160 4.70 -5.45 0.38
C ILE A 160 3.20 -5.43 0.08
N PHE A 161 2.52 -6.53 0.33
CA PHE A 161 1.07 -6.60 0.28
C PHE A 161 0.51 -6.83 1.68
N VAL A 162 -0.29 -5.89 2.16
CA VAL A 162 -0.97 -5.97 3.46
C VAL A 162 -2.30 -6.67 3.26
N ASP A 163 -2.36 -7.91 3.72
CA ASP A 163 -3.49 -8.82 3.54
C ASP A 163 -4.37 -8.89 4.79
N THR A 164 -5.67 -8.79 4.60
CA THR A 164 -6.68 -8.86 5.66
C THR A 164 -7.98 -9.33 5.05
N ASP A 165 -8.73 -10.17 5.75
CA ASP A 165 -10.00 -10.73 5.30
C ASP A 165 -11.00 -9.64 4.92
N SER A 166 -11.81 -9.93 3.92
CA SER A 166 -12.70 -8.95 3.30
C SER A 166 -13.76 -8.37 4.22
N ASP A 167 -14.28 -9.17 5.16
CA ASP A 167 -15.24 -8.77 6.19
C ASP A 167 -14.60 -7.81 7.21
N VAL A 168 -13.39 -8.13 7.69
CA VAL A 168 -12.61 -7.27 8.59
C VAL A 168 -12.30 -5.93 7.91
N ARG A 169 -11.86 -5.96 6.64
CA ARG A 169 -11.60 -4.74 5.87
C ARG A 169 -12.86 -3.89 5.69
N PHE A 170 -14.00 -4.54 5.40
CA PHE A 170 -15.27 -3.84 5.24
C PHE A 170 -15.71 -3.17 6.55
N ILE A 171 -15.65 -3.89 7.68
CA ILE A 171 -15.98 -3.34 9.00
C ILE A 171 -15.09 -2.14 9.32
N ARG A 172 -13.77 -2.26 9.18
CA ARG A 172 -12.83 -1.15 9.43
C ARG A 172 -13.11 0.06 8.53
N ARG A 173 -13.39 -0.16 7.24
CA ARG A 173 -13.76 0.90 6.31
C ARG A 173 -15.07 1.56 6.72
N LEU A 174 -16.10 0.77 7.04
CA LEU A 174 -17.41 1.27 7.44
C LEU A 174 -17.28 2.17 8.67
N THR A 175 -16.65 1.69 9.73
CA THR A 175 -16.42 2.46 10.96
C THR A 175 -15.70 3.78 10.67
N ARG A 176 -14.57 3.73 9.96
CA ARG A 176 -13.81 4.93 9.60
C ARG A 176 -14.65 5.92 8.79
N ASP A 177 -15.37 5.47 7.78
CA ASP A 177 -16.11 6.35 6.87
C ASP A 177 -17.32 6.98 7.57
N LEU A 178 -17.95 6.30 8.56
CA LEU A 178 -19.01 6.86 9.42
C LEU A 178 -18.45 7.87 10.42
N GLU A 179 -17.41 7.51 11.16
CA GLU A 179 -16.92 8.30 12.30
C GLU A 179 -16.03 9.48 11.88
N GLN A 180 -15.20 9.30 10.84
CA GLN A 180 -14.14 10.26 10.48
C GLN A 180 -14.45 11.04 9.20
N ARG A 181 -15.32 10.52 8.32
CA ARG A 181 -15.64 11.13 7.02
C ARG A 181 -17.07 11.61 6.90
N GLY A 182 -17.87 11.50 7.96
CA GLY A 182 -19.24 11.98 8.03
C GLY A 182 -20.19 11.34 6.99
N ARG A 183 -19.88 10.12 6.51
CA ARG A 183 -20.69 9.43 5.51
C ARG A 183 -21.86 8.70 6.16
N THR A 184 -22.91 8.43 5.38
CA THR A 184 -24.03 7.62 5.82
C THR A 184 -23.78 6.14 5.54
N LEU A 185 -24.39 5.25 6.35
CA LEU A 185 -24.32 3.79 6.18
C LEU A 185 -24.65 3.38 4.73
N ASP A 186 -25.80 3.85 4.21
CA ASP A 186 -26.25 3.53 2.85
C ASP A 186 -25.28 4.01 1.78
N SER A 187 -24.64 5.16 1.98
CA SER A 187 -23.64 5.70 1.05
C SER A 187 -22.40 4.80 0.99
N VAL A 188 -21.91 4.33 2.16
CA VAL A 188 -20.72 3.47 2.23
C VAL A 188 -21.02 2.09 1.62
N ILE A 189 -22.17 1.49 1.95
CA ILE A 189 -22.57 0.18 1.40
C ILE A 189 -22.70 0.25 -0.12
N ARG A 190 -23.47 1.23 -0.65
CA ARG A 190 -23.64 1.38 -2.11
C ARG A 190 -22.30 1.56 -2.84
N GLN A 191 -21.40 2.38 -2.32
CA GLN A 191 -20.08 2.55 -2.94
C GLN A 191 -19.26 1.25 -2.87
N TYR A 192 -19.31 0.55 -1.74
CA TYR A 192 -18.58 -0.71 -1.59
C TYR A 192 -19.02 -1.75 -2.63
N GLU A 193 -20.32 -1.90 -2.84
CA GLU A 193 -20.86 -2.84 -3.82
C GLU A 193 -20.63 -2.41 -5.25
N ARG A 194 -20.79 -1.10 -5.55
CA ARG A 194 -20.72 -0.56 -6.91
C ARG A 194 -19.29 -0.45 -7.44
N THR A 195 -18.33 -0.04 -6.62
CA THR A 195 -16.95 0.25 -7.08
C THR A 195 -15.89 -0.48 -6.27
N VAL A 196 -15.88 -0.36 -4.94
CA VAL A 196 -14.77 -0.80 -4.11
C VAL A 196 -14.52 -2.30 -4.24
N ARG A 197 -15.54 -3.12 -4.03
CA ARG A 197 -15.41 -4.58 -4.11
C ARG A 197 -15.10 -5.07 -5.53
N PRO A 198 -15.79 -4.62 -6.60
CA PRO A 198 -15.45 -5.00 -7.97
C PRO A 198 -14.02 -4.62 -8.36
N MET A 199 -13.57 -3.40 -8.02
CA MET A 199 -12.22 -2.94 -8.35
C MET A 199 -11.15 -3.65 -7.51
N HIS A 200 -11.45 -3.95 -6.25
CA HIS A 200 -10.57 -4.78 -5.44
C HIS A 200 -10.32 -6.14 -6.08
N LEU A 201 -11.38 -6.85 -6.48
CA LEU A 201 -11.27 -8.17 -7.11
C LEU A 201 -10.59 -8.12 -8.49
N LYS A 202 -10.75 -7.01 -9.23
CA LYS A 202 -10.20 -6.85 -10.57
C LYS A 202 -8.73 -6.42 -10.57
N PHE A 203 -8.33 -5.53 -9.68
CA PHE A 203 -7.02 -4.88 -9.73
C PHE A 203 -6.16 -5.11 -8.47
N VAL A 204 -6.74 -4.98 -7.28
CA VAL A 204 -5.97 -5.02 -6.03
C VAL A 204 -5.59 -6.46 -5.66
N GLU A 205 -6.57 -7.35 -5.55
CA GLU A 205 -6.33 -8.75 -5.15
C GLU A 205 -5.38 -9.47 -6.13
N PRO A 206 -5.54 -9.36 -7.46
CA PRO A 206 -4.59 -9.99 -8.38
C PRO A 206 -3.17 -9.42 -8.30
N SER A 207 -2.98 -8.20 -7.80
CA SER A 207 -1.66 -7.58 -7.65
C SER A 207 -0.83 -8.20 -6.52
N LYS A 208 -1.46 -8.88 -5.57
CA LYS A 208 -0.84 -9.63 -4.47
C LYS A 208 0.25 -10.59 -4.96
N ARG A 209 0.09 -11.21 -6.12
CA ARG A 209 1.09 -12.12 -6.73
C ARG A 209 2.43 -11.45 -7.07
N TYR A 210 2.47 -10.13 -7.11
CA TYR A 210 3.70 -9.37 -7.38
C TYR A 210 4.41 -8.93 -6.11
N ALA A 211 3.84 -9.19 -4.93
CA ALA A 211 4.45 -8.86 -3.66
C ALA A 211 5.64 -9.79 -3.38
N ASP A 212 6.71 -9.21 -2.87
CA ASP A 212 7.86 -9.95 -2.31
C ASP A 212 7.54 -10.45 -0.90
N VAL A 213 6.69 -9.68 -0.16
CA VAL A 213 6.25 -10.02 1.20
C VAL A 213 4.76 -9.78 1.35
N ILE A 214 4.05 -10.75 1.94
CA ILE A 214 2.65 -10.62 2.32
C ILE A 214 2.58 -10.50 3.85
N VAL A 215 1.98 -9.41 4.34
CA VAL A 215 1.76 -9.17 5.77
C VAL A 215 0.32 -9.53 6.11
N PRO A 216 0.06 -10.69 6.74
CA PRO A 216 -1.29 -11.09 7.11
C PRO A 216 -1.80 -10.28 8.30
N ILE A 217 -3.14 -10.18 8.43
CA ILE A 217 -3.84 -9.49 9.54
C ILE A 217 -3.63 -7.95 9.54
N GLY A 218 -2.89 -7.44 8.57
CA GLY A 218 -2.63 -6.00 8.45
C GLY A 218 -1.52 -5.50 9.36
N GLY A 219 -1.49 -4.19 9.57
CA GLY A 219 -0.46 -3.51 10.37
C GLY A 219 -0.42 -3.88 11.86
N THR A 220 -1.34 -4.71 12.34
CA THR A 220 -1.33 -5.23 13.71
C THR A 220 -0.45 -6.48 13.88
N ASN A 221 0.07 -7.06 12.80
CA ASN A 221 1.03 -8.15 12.85
C ASN A 221 2.42 -7.63 13.24
N GLU A 222 2.67 -7.55 14.54
CA GLU A 222 3.92 -7.01 15.10
C GLU A 222 5.13 -7.79 14.63
N VAL A 223 5.06 -9.11 14.60
CA VAL A 223 6.19 -9.97 14.18
C VAL A 223 6.58 -9.66 12.73
N ALA A 224 5.62 -9.62 11.82
CA ALA A 224 5.91 -9.32 10.41
C ALA A 224 6.46 -7.89 10.22
N ILE A 225 5.92 -6.91 10.98
CA ILE A 225 6.41 -5.53 10.93
C ILE A 225 7.84 -5.45 11.50
N ASP A 226 8.15 -6.09 12.61
CA ASP A 226 9.49 -6.08 13.21
C ASP A 226 10.54 -6.71 12.30
N MET A 227 10.20 -7.80 11.61
CA MET A 227 11.05 -8.42 10.60
C MET A 227 11.34 -7.47 9.44
N LEU A 228 10.32 -6.77 8.92
CA LEU A 228 10.47 -5.78 7.87
C LEU A 228 11.34 -4.60 8.32
N VAL A 229 11.09 -4.06 9.52
CA VAL A 229 11.85 -2.96 10.11
C VAL A 229 13.32 -3.35 10.27
N THR A 230 13.58 -4.53 10.83
CA THR A 230 14.96 -5.02 11.02
C THR A 230 15.69 -5.06 9.69
N LYS A 231 15.05 -5.59 8.65
CA LYS A 231 15.67 -5.71 7.32
C LYS A 231 15.86 -4.39 6.62
N LEU A 232 14.89 -3.49 6.71
CA LEU A 232 15.01 -2.13 6.14
C LEU A 232 16.10 -1.33 6.86
N ARG A 233 16.25 -1.51 8.17
CA ARG A 233 17.30 -0.86 8.98
C ARG A 233 18.69 -1.29 8.54
N GLU A 234 18.92 -2.59 8.31
CA GLU A 234 20.19 -3.08 7.75
C GLU A 234 20.57 -2.38 6.45
N VAL A 235 19.60 -2.17 5.55
CA VAL A 235 19.84 -1.48 4.27
C VAL A 235 20.19 0.00 4.48
N VAL A 236 19.52 0.66 5.44
CA VAL A 236 19.79 2.07 5.75
C VAL A 236 21.14 2.28 6.41
N GLU A 237 21.55 1.35 7.28
CA GLU A 237 22.83 1.44 8.02
C GLU A 237 24.05 1.00 7.18
N ALA A 238 23.84 0.12 6.19
CA ALA A 238 24.92 -0.39 5.34
C ALA A 238 25.43 0.59 4.27
N GLY A 239 24.80 1.71 4.07
CA GLY A 239 25.14 2.72 3.06
C GLY A 239 25.43 4.08 3.65
#